data_1009fa52dc6e7a0f282d05f0a5d8ba5e
#
_entry.id   1009fa52dc6e7a0f282d05f0a5d8ba5e
#
_cell.length_a   1.000
_cell.length_b   1.000
_cell.length_c   1.000
_cell.angle_alpha   90.00
_cell.angle_beta   90.00
_cell.angle_gamma   90.00
#
_symmetry.space_group_name_H-M   'P 1'
#
loop_
_entity.id
_entity.type
_entity.pdbx_description
1 polymer ?
#
loop_
_entity_poly.entity_id
_entity_poly.type
_entity_poly.pdbx_seq_one_letter_code
_entity_poly.pdbx_strand_id
1 'polypeptide(L)'
;FDRPNIRYRIGLKHNARQQLLAFLKAEHPTDAGIVYCLSRKKTEETASWLATQGFTALPYHAGLPAEERAAHQARFLREEAVVMVATSAFGMGIDKPDVRFVAHLDLPKTIEAYYQETGRAGRDGAPANAWMIYGLQDVIKLRQMMQSSQGSEQHKRIEQHRLNAMLGLCEITSCRRQALLDYFGETYPEPCGNCDGCLEPAQTWDATEACRMALSAVARTGERFGVNHLIDVLKGKETDKIWQFDHHHLPTFGVGDALDNN
;
A
#
# COMPACT_ATOMS: atom_id res chain seq x y z
N PHE A 1 20.80 -6.92 0.17
CA PHE A 1 19.47 -6.33 0.50
C PHE A 1 18.51 -7.34 1.17
N ASP A 2 18.72 -8.65 1.03
CA ASP A 2 17.77 -9.65 1.55
C ASP A 2 17.67 -9.66 3.09
N ARG A 3 16.43 -9.76 3.58
CA ARG A 3 16.06 -9.87 4.99
C ARG A 3 15.06 -11.02 5.14
N PRO A 4 15.54 -12.30 5.17
CA PRO A 4 14.68 -13.48 5.11
C PRO A 4 13.73 -13.62 6.30
N ASN A 5 14.07 -13.02 7.43
CA ASN A 5 13.26 -13.01 8.65
C ASN A 5 12.06 -12.05 8.62
N ILE A 6 11.95 -11.16 7.62
CA ILE A 6 10.81 -10.23 7.50
C ILE A 6 9.72 -10.83 6.63
N ARG A 7 8.52 -11.01 7.16
CA ARG A 7 7.33 -11.42 6.40
C ARG A 7 6.62 -10.20 5.82
N TYR A 8 6.58 -10.07 4.49
CA TYR A 8 5.87 -8.99 3.80
C TYR A 8 4.41 -9.36 3.56
N ARG A 9 3.50 -8.44 3.94
CA ARG A 9 2.05 -8.54 3.69
C ARG A 9 1.50 -7.20 3.27
N ILE A 10 0.78 -7.16 2.14
CA ILE A 10 0.18 -5.96 1.57
C ILE A 10 -1.28 -6.23 1.26
N GLY A 11 -2.18 -5.47 1.85
CA GLY A 11 -3.61 -5.65 1.68
C GLY A 11 -4.36 -4.36 1.33
N LEU A 12 -5.61 -4.50 0.91
CA LEU A 12 -6.48 -3.35 0.65
C LEU A 12 -6.96 -2.72 1.94
N LYS A 13 -7.03 -1.40 1.95
CA LYS A 13 -7.53 -0.60 3.05
C LYS A 13 -9.06 -0.50 3.01
N HIS A 14 -9.72 -1.04 4.02
CA HIS A 14 -11.16 -0.89 4.24
C HIS A 14 -11.43 -0.03 5.49
N ASN A 15 -11.09 -0.56 6.67
CA ASN A 15 -11.14 0.14 7.93
C ASN A 15 -9.77 0.06 8.61
N ALA A 16 -8.92 1.07 8.36
CA ALA A 16 -7.52 1.07 8.78
C ALA A 16 -7.32 0.83 10.29
N ARG A 17 -8.17 1.41 11.13
CA ARG A 17 -8.08 1.23 12.59
C ARG A 17 -8.41 -0.20 13.00
N GLN A 18 -9.50 -0.76 12.50
CA GLN A 18 -9.88 -2.14 12.83
C GLN A 18 -8.88 -3.15 12.27
N GLN A 19 -8.38 -2.94 11.04
CA GLN A 19 -7.37 -3.81 10.44
C GLN A 19 -6.05 -3.78 11.23
N LEU A 20 -5.58 -2.59 11.64
CA LEU A 20 -4.41 -2.45 12.49
C LEU A 20 -4.62 -3.12 13.85
N LEU A 21 -5.76 -2.90 14.49
CA LEU A 21 -6.05 -3.49 15.81
C LEU A 21 -6.11 -5.02 15.75
N ALA A 22 -6.73 -5.57 14.70
CA ALA A 22 -6.78 -7.02 14.49
C ALA A 22 -5.38 -7.60 14.31
N PHE A 23 -4.54 -6.96 13.49
CA PHE A 23 -3.15 -7.33 13.29
C PHE A 23 -2.35 -7.30 14.60
N LEU A 24 -2.42 -6.20 15.35
CA LEU A 24 -1.68 -6.06 16.60
C LEU A 24 -2.14 -7.06 17.67
N LYS A 25 -3.46 -7.23 17.86
CA LYS A 25 -3.99 -8.15 18.88
C LYS A 25 -3.71 -9.62 18.56
N ALA A 26 -3.74 -9.99 17.29
CA ALA A 26 -3.53 -11.38 16.87
C ALA A 26 -2.06 -11.78 16.89
N GLU A 27 -1.15 -10.88 16.50
CA GLU A 27 0.23 -11.27 16.23
C GLU A 27 1.27 -10.53 17.11
N HIS A 28 0.93 -9.33 17.64
CA HIS A 28 1.86 -8.45 18.35
C HIS A 28 1.27 -7.81 19.61
N PRO A 29 0.61 -8.58 20.51
CA PRO A 29 -0.08 -8.01 21.66
C PRO A 29 0.86 -7.32 22.66
N THR A 30 2.12 -7.74 22.70
CA THR A 30 3.15 -7.25 23.65
C THR A 30 4.48 -6.95 22.97
N ASP A 31 4.49 -6.74 21.66
CA ASP A 31 5.71 -6.52 20.91
C ASP A 31 5.98 -5.03 20.66
N ALA A 32 7.25 -4.66 20.57
CA ALA A 32 7.65 -3.35 20.07
C ALA A 32 7.52 -3.28 18.56
N GLY A 33 6.98 -2.16 18.06
CA GLY A 33 6.82 -1.97 16.62
C GLY A 33 6.67 -0.52 16.21
N ILE A 34 6.62 -0.31 14.89
CA ILE A 34 6.50 1.02 14.29
C ILE A 34 5.27 1.03 13.37
N VAL A 35 4.43 2.07 13.51
CA VAL A 35 3.28 2.32 12.64
C VAL A 35 3.51 3.62 11.87
N TYR A 36 3.67 3.53 10.55
CA TYR A 36 3.87 4.70 9.70
C TYR A 36 2.55 5.28 9.19
N CYS A 37 2.43 6.61 9.31
CA CYS A 37 1.32 7.42 8.82
C CYS A 37 1.83 8.55 7.92
N LEU A 38 1.03 8.95 6.93
CA LEU A 38 1.39 10.00 5.98
C LEU A 38 1.41 11.41 6.60
N SER A 39 0.57 11.69 7.60
CA SER A 39 0.42 13.03 8.18
C SER A 39 0.62 13.08 9.69
N ARG A 40 1.08 14.25 10.20
CA ARG A 40 1.27 14.52 11.64
C ARG A 40 -0.02 14.27 12.42
N LYS A 41 -1.13 14.86 11.97
CA LYS A 41 -2.45 14.70 12.59
C LYS A 41 -2.85 13.22 12.72
N LYS A 42 -2.72 12.45 11.64
CA LYS A 42 -3.04 11.00 11.67
C LYS A 42 -2.13 10.23 12.61
N THR A 43 -0.88 10.63 12.73
CA THR A 43 0.09 10.05 13.67
C THR A 43 -0.38 10.23 15.11
N GLU A 44 -0.73 11.45 15.52
CA GLU A 44 -1.22 11.76 16.86
C GLU A 44 -2.55 11.07 17.18
N GLU A 45 -3.52 11.14 16.24
CA GLU A 45 -4.83 10.49 16.37
C GLU A 45 -4.71 8.96 16.48
N THR A 46 -3.79 8.35 15.72
CA THR A 46 -3.58 6.90 15.77
C THR A 46 -2.89 6.47 17.06
N ALA A 47 -1.89 7.21 17.54
CA ALA A 47 -1.24 6.94 18.81
C ALA A 47 -2.22 7.04 19.98
N SER A 48 -2.99 8.14 20.04
CA SER A 48 -4.00 8.35 21.07
C SER A 48 -5.05 7.24 21.05
N TRP A 49 -5.52 6.87 19.88
CA TRP A 49 -6.50 5.80 19.72
C TRP A 49 -5.93 4.44 20.16
N LEU A 50 -4.69 4.07 19.77
CA LEU A 50 -4.06 2.82 20.22
C LEU A 50 -3.90 2.78 21.73
N ALA A 51 -3.59 3.92 22.38
CA ALA A 51 -3.55 4.01 23.83
C ALA A 51 -4.90 3.66 24.47
N THR A 52 -6.03 4.09 23.89
CA THR A 52 -7.37 3.69 24.36
C THR A 52 -7.68 2.20 24.17
N GLN A 53 -6.92 1.51 23.28
CA GLN A 53 -7.04 0.07 23.05
C GLN A 53 -6.09 -0.78 23.92
N GLY A 54 -5.34 -0.13 24.84
CA GLY A 54 -4.45 -0.78 25.79
C GLY A 54 -2.99 -0.92 25.36
N PHE A 55 -2.59 -0.31 24.22
CA PHE A 55 -1.20 -0.31 23.77
C PHE A 55 -0.42 0.88 24.32
N THR A 56 0.84 0.71 24.66
CA THR A 56 1.76 1.83 24.93
C THR A 56 2.17 2.44 23.58
N ALA A 57 1.40 3.42 23.10
CA ALA A 57 1.61 4.04 21.79
C ALA A 57 2.09 5.49 21.93
N LEU A 58 3.18 5.83 21.22
CA LEU A 58 3.82 7.15 21.28
C LEU A 58 3.86 7.77 19.87
N PRO A 59 3.42 9.04 19.70
CA PRO A 59 3.53 9.73 18.42
C PRO A 59 4.95 10.24 18.18
N TYR A 60 5.38 10.24 16.89
CA TYR A 60 6.65 10.84 16.48
C TYR A 60 6.56 11.50 15.12
N HIS A 61 6.80 12.79 15.05
CA HIS A 61 6.87 13.56 13.79
C HIS A 61 7.65 14.86 13.99
N ALA A 62 8.09 15.46 12.89
CA ALA A 62 8.92 16.68 12.93
C ALA A 62 8.23 17.92 13.54
N GLY A 63 6.90 17.89 13.74
CA GLY A 63 6.14 18.98 14.35
C GLY A 63 6.12 18.94 15.89
N LEU A 64 6.54 17.83 16.52
CA LEU A 64 6.64 17.75 17.98
C LEU A 64 7.86 18.54 18.49
N PRO A 65 7.81 19.10 19.71
CA PRO A 65 8.97 19.67 20.38
C PRO A 65 10.17 18.71 20.42
N ALA A 66 11.39 19.24 20.34
CA ALA A 66 12.58 18.42 20.30
C ALA A 66 12.75 17.52 21.55
N GLU A 67 12.40 18.06 22.71
CA GLU A 67 12.44 17.33 24.00
C GLU A 67 11.45 16.16 24.02
N GLU A 68 10.23 16.38 23.53
CA GLU A 68 9.19 15.33 23.44
C GLU A 68 9.62 14.22 22.47
N ARG A 69 10.16 14.59 21.30
CA ARG A 69 10.72 13.61 20.35
C ARG A 69 11.82 12.78 20.97
N ALA A 70 12.75 13.43 21.68
CA ALA A 70 13.83 12.75 22.37
C ALA A 70 13.32 11.81 23.48
N ALA A 71 12.32 12.24 24.26
CA ALA A 71 11.70 11.43 25.29
C ALA A 71 10.99 10.20 24.70
N HIS A 72 10.17 10.37 23.64
CA HIS A 72 9.49 9.28 22.98
C HIS A 72 10.46 8.28 22.35
N GLN A 73 11.51 8.78 21.71
CA GLN A 73 12.56 7.94 21.13
C GLN A 73 13.31 7.15 22.23
N ALA A 74 13.66 7.78 23.34
CA ALA A 74 14.34 7.12 24.45
C ALA A 74 13.47 6.03 25.07
N ARG A 75 12.17 6.28 25.24
CA ARG A 75 11.21 5.28 25.70
C ARG A 75 11.11 4.10 24.73
N PHE A 76 10.97 4.37 23.44
CA PHE A 76 10.92 3.32 22.42
C PHE A 76 12.17 2.42 22.45
N LEU A 77 13.35 3.01 22.63
CA LEU A 77 14.61 2.26 22.64
C LEU A 77 14.78 1.40 23.90
N ARG A 78 14.26 1.85 25.06
CA ARG A 78 14.50 1.23 26.37
C ARG A 78 13.37 0.35 26.88
N GLU A 79 12.13 0.71 26.56
CA GLU A 79 10.94 0.02 27.05
C GLU A 79 10.55 -1.11 26.08
N GLU A 80 9.99 -2.17 26.62
CA GLU A 80 9.37 -3.24 25.87
C GLU A 80 7.94 -2.84 25.44
N ALA A 81 7.39 -3.53 24.45
CA ALA A 81 5.99 -3.39 24.00
C ALA A 81 5.55 -1.96 23.63
N VAL A 82 6.47 -1.09 23.23
CA VAL A 82 6.13 0.26 22.76
C VAL A 82 5.84 0.27 21.27
N VAL A 83 4.69 0.83 20.89
CA VAL A 83 4.30 1.08 19.50
C VAL A 83 4.62 2.54 19.17
N MET A 84 5.63 2.76 18.35
CA MET A 84 5.92 4.10 17.82
C MET A 84 5.04 4.39 16.63
N VAL A 85 4.14 5.36 16.73
CA VAL A 85 3.33 5.83 15.59
C VAL A 85 4.01 7.06 14.99
N ALA A 86 4.43 6.99 13.74
CA ALA A 86 5.34 7.97 13.19
C ALA A 86 5.05 8.38 11.73
N THR A 87 5.54 9.55 11.34
CA THR A 87 5.76 9.89 9.94
C THR A 87 7.15 9.39 9.50
N SER A 88 7.47 9.50 8.21
CA SER A 88 8.81 9.18 7.66
C SER A 88 9.97 9.94 8.35
N ALA A 89 9.68 10.93 9.19
CA ALA A 89 10.68 11.61 10.01
C ALA A 89 11.29 10.72 11.10
N PHE A 90 10.63 9.63 11.47
CA PHE A 90 11.15 8.64 12.41
C PHE A 90 11.97 7.60 11.66
N GLY A 91 13.28 7.69 11.81
CA GLY A 91 14.07 6.70 11.08
C GLY A 91 15.57 6.85 11.25
N MET A 92 16.14 8.02 11.09
CA MET A 92 17.59 8.19 11.26
C MET A 92 17.99 7.94 12.71
N GLY A 93 18.97 7.05 12.92
CA GLY A 93 19.52 6.75 14.24
C GLY A 93 18.66 5.83 15.13
N ILE A 94 17.63 5.19 14.60
CA ILE A 94 16.87 4.18 15.33
C ILE A 94 17.53 2.81 15.14
N ASP A 95 18.11 2.31 16.23
CA ASP A 95 18.75 0.99 16.29
C ASP A 95 18.20 0.18 17.48
N LYS A 96 16.92 -0.22 17.35
CA LYS A 96 16.27 -1.17 18.26
C LYS A 96 16.22 -2.52 17.54
N PRO A 97 16.94 -3.55 18.03
CA PRO A 97 17.07 -4.82 17.31
C PRO A 97 15.78 -5.64 17.29
N ASP A 98 14.99 -5.54 18.33
CA ASP A 98 13.79 -6.34 18.63
C ASP A 98 12.47 -5.72 18.16
N VAL A 99 12.48 -4.89 17.13
CA VAL A 99 11.25 -4.41 16.47
C VAL A 99 10.58 -5.58 15.76
N ARG A 100 9.43 -6.01 16.27
CA ARG A 100 8.73 -7.20 15.72
C ARG A 100 7.84 -6.89 14.54
N PHE A 101 7.42 -5.64 14.36
CA PHE A 101 6.63 -5.26 13.19
C PHE A 101 6.90 -3.82 12.73
N VAL A 102 6.75 -3.62 11.44
CA VAL A 102 6.58 -2.30 10.81
C VAL A 102 5.27 -2.33 10.04
N ALA A 103 4.34 -1.46 10.43
CA ALA A 103 3.03 -1.35 9.82
C ALA A 103 2.87 -0.02 9.06
N HIS A 104 2.32 -0.04 7.86
CA HIS A 104 2.01 1.17 7.07
C HIS A 104 0.50 1.33 6.94
N LEU A 105 -0.03 2.41 7.49
CA LEU A 105 -1.46 2.79 7.35
C LEU A 105 -1.73 3.67 6.13
N ASP A 106 -0.71 4.05 5.42
CA ASP A 106 -0.75 4.82 4.18
C ASP A 106 0.36 4.33 3.25
N LEU A 107 0.13 4.46 1.95
CA LEU A 107 1.10 4.08 0.94
C LEU A 107 2.38 4.92 1.06
N PRO A 108 3.57 4.31 1.17
CA PRO A 108 4.85 5.00 1.04
C PRO A 108 5.00 5.62 -0.35
N LYS A 109 5.76 6.71 -0.45
CA LYS A 109 5.94 7.41 -1.73
C LYS A 109 6.76 6.61 -2.74
N THR A 110 7.67 5.77 -2.26
CA THR A 110 8.62 5.02 -3.09
C THR A 110 8.96 3.66 -2.47
N ILE A 111 9.43 2.74 -3.29
CA ILE A 111 9.92 1.43 -2.83
C ILE A 111 11.13 1.59 -1.90
N GLU A 112 12.01 2.55 -2.16
CA GLU A 112 13.18 2.80 -1.33
C GLU A 112 12.78 3.22 0.09
N ALA A 113 11.76 4.11 0.22
CA ALA A 113 11.23 4.49 1.52
C ALA A 113 10.62 3.27 2.24
N TYR A 114 9.78 2.51 1.54
CA TYR A 114 9.19 1.28 2.07
C TYR A 114 10.25 0.28 2.57
N TYR A 115 11.28 0.05 1.75
CA TYR A 115 12.39 -0.84 2.09
C TYR A 115 13.17 -0.35 3.33
N GLN A 116 13.51 0.92 3.38
CA GLN A 116 14.23 1.51 4.54
C GLN A 116 13.40 1.44 5.82
N GLU A 117 12.10 1.68 5.73
CA GLU A 117 11.18 1.64 6.86
C GLU A 117 10.95 0.21 7.34
N THR A 118 10.65 -0.73 6.46
CA THR A 118 10.47 -2.15 6.81
C THR A 118 11.75 -2.83 7.28
N GLY A 119 12.91 -2.40 6.78
CA GLY A 119 14.23 -2.88 7.18
C GLY A 119 14.59 -2.60 8.64
N ARG A 120 13.78 -1.83 9.39
CA ARG A 120 13.93 -1.63 10.84
C ARG A 120 13.45 -2.80 11.66
N ALA A 121 12.59 -3.65 11.09
CA ALA A 121 12.06 -4.83 11.76
C ALA A 121 13.11 -5.95 11.84
N GLY A 122 13.15 -6.66 12.96
CA GLY A 122 13.91 -7.90 13.15
C GLY A 122 15.42 -7.78 12.91
N ARG A 123 16.07 -6.71 13.34
CA ARG A 123 17.53 -6.55 13.17
C ARG A 123 18.34 -7.59 13.92
N ASP A 124 17.78 -8.18 14.93
CA ASP A 124 18.32 -9.33 15.67
C ASP A 124 18.22 -10.67 14.92
N GLY A 125 17.66 -10.68 13.72
CA GLY A 125 17.45 -11.89 12.91
C GLY A 125 16.21 -12.70 13.31
N ALA A 126 15.50 -12.34 14.38
CA ALA A 126 14.26 -13.00 14.76
C ALA A 126 13.10 -12.63 13.79
N PRO A 127 12.07 -13.48 13.69
CA PRO A 127 10.91 -13.22 12.82
C PRO A 127 10.27 -11.86 13.09
N ALA A 128 9.93 -11.15 12.02
CA ALA A 128 9.29 -9.86 12.08
C ALA A 128 8.33 -9.65 10.91
N ASN A 129 7.36 -8.74 11.06
CA ASN A 129 6.35 -8.46 10.05
C ASN A 129 6.53 -7.06 9.43
N ALA A 130 6.46 -7.00 8.10
CA ALA A 130 6.23 -5.79 7.33
C ALA A 130 4.79 -5.85 6.79
N TRP A 131 3.89 -5.15 7.46
CA TRP A 131 2.46 -5.14 7.15
C TRP A 131 2.04 -3.79 6.58
N MET A 132 1.32 -3.78 5.48
CA MET A 132 0.84 -2.56 4.85
C MET A 132 -0.59 -2.70 4.37
N ILE A 133 -1.37 -1.63 4.53
CA ILE A 133 -2.66 -1.46 3.86
C ILE A 133 -2.66 -0.18 3.04
N TYR A 134 -3.21 -0.26 1.83
CA TYR A 134 -3.32 0.88 0.93
C TYR A 134 -4.68 0.92 0.24
N GLY A 135 -5.05 2.08 -0.27
CA GLY A 135 -6.29 2.28 -1.01
C GLY A 135 -6.19 3.44 -1.99
N LEU A 136 -7.19 3.54 -2.87
CA LEU A 136 -7.23 4.56 -3.92
C LEU A 136 -7.07 5.98 -3.38
N GLN A 137 -7.60 6.26 -2.19
CA GLN A 137 -7.49 7.59 -1.55
C GLN A 137 -6.04 7.96 -1.21
N ASP A 138 -5.19 6.98 -0.90
CA ASP A 138 -3.77 7.24 -0.64
C ASP A 138 -3.06 7.65 -1.93
N VAL A 139 -3.37 6.95 -3.03
CA VAL A 139 -2.83 7.25 -4.36
C VAL A 139 -3.23 8.66 -4.81
N ILE A 140 -4.52 9.01 -4.65
CA ILE A 140 -5.03 10.34 -5.00
C ILE A 140 -4.32 11.42 -4.20
N LYS A 141 -4.18 11.25 -2.88
CA LYS A 141 -3.48 12.21 -2.00
C LYS A 141 -2.02 12.39 -2.41
N LEU A 142 -1.31 11.29 -2.66
CA LEU A 142 0.10 11.36 -3.08
C LEU A 142 0.26 12.07 -4.42
N ARG A 143 -0.60 11.79 -5.40
CA ARG A 143 -0.61 12.48 -6.70
C ARG A 143 -0.90 13.98 -6.54
N GLN A 144 -1.86 14.37 -5.70
CA GLN A 144 -2.15 15.77 -5.41
C GLN A 144 -0.96 16.48 -4.75
N MET A 145 -0.30 15.83 -3.79
CA MET A 145 0.92 16.37 -3.16
C MET A 145 2.05 16.57 -4.17
N MET A 146 2.24 15.64 -5.11
CA MET A 146 3.25 15.78 -6.17
C MET A 146 2.92 16.93 -7.13
N GLN A 147 1.67 17.07 -7.55
CA GLN A 147 1.22 18.12 -8.44
C GLN A 147 1.36 19.52 -7.81
N SER A 148 1.08 19.65 -6.51
CA SER A 148 1.21 20.90 -5.76
C SER A 148 2.66 21.23 -5.37
N SER A 149 3.61 20.33 -5.59
CA SER A 149 5.02 20.58 -5.28
C SER A 149 5.62 21.62 -6.24
N GLN A 150 6.55 22.44 -5.74
CA GLN A 150 7.27 23.43 -6.54
C GLN A 150 8.41 22.83 -7.39
N GLY A 151 8.49 21.52 -7.48
CA GLY A 151 9.50 20.80 -8.26
C GLY A 151 9.33 21.03 -9.77
N SER A 152 10.44 20.89 -10.52
CA SER A 152 10.41 20.91 -11.98
C SER A 152 9.54 19.79 -12.53
N GLU A 153 9.04 19.93 -13.77
CA GLU A 153 8.26 18.89 -14.44
C GLU A 153 9.04 17.56 -14.56
N GLN A 154 10.35 17.62 -14.74
CA GLN A 154 11.20 16.42 -14.73
C GLN A 154 11.20 15.74 -13.36
N HIS A 155 11.28 16.50 -12.28
CA HIS A 155 11.20 15.98 -10.92
C HIS A 155 9.85 15.30 -10.65
N LYS A 156 8.74 15.94 -11.03
CA LYS A 156 7.38 15.39 -10.91
C LYS A 156 7.22 14.07 -11.68
N ARG A 157 7.81 13.96 -12.88
CA ARG A 157 7.81 12.71 -13.66
C ARG A 157 8.57 11.59 -12.95
N ILE A 158 9.72 11.89 -12.35
CA ILE A 158 10.49 10.91 -11.57
C ILE A 158 9.69 10.45 -10.35
N GLU A 159 9.09 11.37 -9.59
CA GLU A 159 8.23 11.03 -8.45
C GLU A 159 7.03 10.17 -8.87
N GLN A 160 6.39 10.51 -10.00
CA GLN A 160 5.29 9.71 -10.53
C GLN A 160 5.73 8.29 -10.93
N HIS A 161 6.91 8.15 -11.54
CA HIS A 161 7.47 6.85 -11.89
C HIS A 161 7.73 6.00 -10.64
N ARG A 162 8.31 6.59 -9.59
CA ARG A 162 8.56 5.92 -8.31
C ARG A 162 7.26 5.49 -7.61
N LEU A 163 6.24 6.35 -7.63
CA LEU A 163 4.92 6.00 -7.10
C LEU A 163 4.28 4.84 -7.89
N ASN A 164 4.40 4.84 -9.22
CA ASN A 164 3.89 3.76 -10.04
C ASN A 164 4.63 2.44 -9.77
N ALA A 165 5.95 2.48 -9.54
CA ALA A 165 6.71 1.30 -9.13
C ALA A 165 6.24 0.76 -7.76
N MET A 166 5.97 1.66 -6.79
CA MET A 166 5.43 1.27 -5.49
C MET A 166 4.03 0.63 -5.61
N LEU A 167 3.17 1.18 -6.48
CA LEU A 167 1.86 0.59 -6.78
C LEU A 167 2.02 -0.78 -7.45
N GLY A 168 2.94 -0.92 -8.41
CA GLY A 168 3.26 -2.20 -9.01
C GLY A 168 3.61 -3.26 -7.97
N LEU A 169 4.45 -2.92 -6.97
CA LEU A 169 4.75 -3.81 -5.85
C LEU A 169 3.50 -4.19 -5.04
N CYS A 170 2.54 -3.26 -4.87
CA CYS A 170 1.30 -3.54 -4.15
C CYS A 170 0.35 -4.48 -4.90
N GLU A 171 0.37 -4.46 -6.22
CA GLU A 171 -0.62 -5.12 -7.08
C GLU A 171 -0.14 -6.47 -7.64
N ILE A 172 1.15 -6.81 -7.52
CA ILE A 172 1.66 -8.10 -7.99
C ILE A 172 1.01 -9.27 -7.25
N THR A 173 0.84 -10.37 -7.97
CA THR A 173 0.34 -11.66 -7.44
C THR A 173 1.47 -12.66 -7.18
N SER A 174 2.70 -12.31 -7.54
CA SER A 174 3.92 -13.10 -7.34
C SER A 174 4.61 -12.78 -6.02
N CYS A 175 5.79 -13.33 -5.81
CA CYS A 175 6.57 -13.14 -4.59
C CYS A 175 6.97 -11.66 -4.38
N ARG A 176 6.53 -11.05 -3.28
CA ARG A 176 6.87 -9.66 -2.90
C ARG A 176 8.36 -9.45 -2.73
N ARG A 177 9.05 -10.43 -2.12
CA ARG A 177 10.50 -10.33 -1.89
C ARG A 177 11.29 -10.34 -3.17
N GLN A 178 10.95 -11.24 -4.12
CA GLN A 178 11.59 -11.24 -5.43
C GLN A 178 11.44 -9.89 -6.13
N ALA A 179 10.22 -9.36 -6.19
CA ALA A 179 9.97 -8.07 -6.82
C ALA A 179 10.70 -6.91 -6.12
N LEU A 180 10.80 -6.95 -4.79
CA LEU A 180 11.51 -5.94 -4.01
C LEU A 180 13.03 -5.98 -4.27
N LEU A 181 13.62 -7.18 -4.27
CA LEU A 181 15.05 -7.37 -4.52
C LEU A 181 15.42 -7.07 -5.98
N ASP A 182 14.60 -7.49 -6.93
CA ASP A 182 14.78 -7.20 -8.36
C ASP A 182 14.77 -5.68 -8.63
N TYR A 183 13.91 -4.92 -7.94
CA TYR A 183 13.94 -3.45 -8.02
C TYR A 183 15.28 -2.84 -7.63
N PHE A 184 16.02 -3.47 -6.71
CA PHE A 184 17.38 -3.06 -6.31
C PHE A 184 18.49 -3.74 -7.12
N GLY A 185 18.13 -4.49 -8.18
CA GLY A 185 19.10 -5.19 -9.04
C GLY A 185 19.66 -6.46 -8.42
N GLU A 186 19.05 -7.01 -7.39
CA GLU A 186 19.46 -8.26 -6.75
C GLU A 186 18.55 -9.41 -7.19
N THR A 187 19.12 -10.40 -7.85
CA THR A 187 18.36 -11.58 -8.32
C THR A 187 18.08 -12.53 -7.16
N TYR A 188 16.80 -12.88 -6.98
CA TYR A 188 16.35 -13.88 -5.99
C TYR A 188 15.70 -15.06 -6.75
N PRO A 189 16.35 -16.24 -6.82
CA PRO A 189 16.01 -17.26 -7.81
C PRO A 189 14.67 -17.94 -7.56
N GLU A 190 14.30 -18.15 -6.30
CA GLU A 190 13.10 -18.88 -5.90
C GLU A 190 12.10 -18.01 -5.14
N PRO A 191 10.80 -18.31 -5.18
CA PRO A 191 9.84 -17.64 -4.29
C PRO A 191 10.22 -17.78 -2.83
N CYS A 192 10.11 -16.70 -2.05
CA CYS A 192 10.66 -16.64 -0.69
C CYS A 192 9.97 -17.54 0.35
N GLY A 193 8.78 -18.07 0.05
CA GLY A 193 7.98 -18.87 0.98
C GLY A 193 7.51 -18.14 2.26
N ASN A 194 7.75 -16.83 2.38
CA ASN A 194 7.49 -16.03 3.58
C ASN A 194 6.87 -14.66 3.29
N CYS A 195 6.09 -14.51 2.23
CA CYS A 195 5.28 -13.33 1.98
C CYS A 195 3.83 -13.74 1.67
N ASP A 196 2.92 -12.76 1.66
CA ASP A 196 1.52 -13.00 1.32
C ASP A 196 1.37 -13.67 -0.06
N GLY A 197 2.09 -13.20 -1.10
CA GLY A 197 2.04 -13.80 -2.42
C GLY A 197 2.51 -15.26 -2.49
N CYS A 198 3.34 -15.71 -1.54
CA CYS A 198 3.78 -17.11 -1.45
C CYS A 198 2.87 -17.98 -0.57
N LEU A 199 2.39 -17.43 0.55
CA LEU A 199 1.63 -18.19 1.57
C LEU A 199 0.12 -18.17 1.29
N GLU A 200 -0.37 -17.09 0.71
CA GLU A 200 -1.78 -16.86 0.43
C GLU A 200 -1.92 -16.34 -1.02
N PRO A 201 -1.52 -17.14 -2.03
CA PRO A 201 -1.52 -16.68 -3.41
C PRO A 201 -2.92 -16.25 -3.84
N ALA A 202 -3.00 -15.09 -4.50
CA ALA A 202 -4.25 -14.58 -5.01
C ALA A 202 -4.85 -15.54 -6.04
N GLN A 203 -6.14 -15.79 -5.96
CA GLN A 203 -6.85 -16.50 -7.02
C GLN A 203 -6.90 -15.58 -8.25
N THR A 204 -6.27 -15.99 -9.31
CA THR A 204 -6.23 -15.27 -10.57
C THR A 204 -6.97 -16.03 -11.66
N TRP A 205 -7.48 -15.31 -12.64
CA TRP A 205 -8.09 -15.88 -13.85
C TRP A 205 -7.47 -15.23 -15.09
N ASP A 206 -7.53 -15.92 -16.22
CA ASP A 206 -7.07 -15.34 -17.49
C ASP A 206 -8.08 -14.29 -17.98
N ALA A 207 -7.73 -13.02 -17.80
CA ALA A 207 -8.55 -11.88 -18.21
C ALA A 207 -8.30 -11.42 -19.66
N THR A 208 -7.52 -12.17 -20.46
CA THR A 208 -7.12 -11.75 -21.82
C THR A 208 -8.31 -11.38 -22.69
N GLU A 209 -9.35 -12.22 -22.74
CA GLU A 209 -10.54 -11.95 -23.54
C GLU A 209 -11.35 -10.78 -22.98
N ALA A 210 -11.51 -10.68 -21.65
CA ALA A 210 -12.20 -9.56 -21.01
C ALA A 210 -11.49 -8.23 -21.29
N CYS A 211 -10.16 -8.20 -21.20
CA CYS A 211 -9.36 -7.03 -21.54
C CYS A 211 -9.51 -6.66 -23.04
N ARG A 212 -9.50 -7.64 -23.94
CA ARG A 212 -9.72 -7.42 -25.37
C ARG A 212 -11.07 -6.81 -25.65
N MET A 213 -12.14 -7.33 -25.03
CA MET A 213 -13.49 -6.79 -25.13
C MET A 213 -13.56 -5.34 -24.63
N ALA A 214 -12.97 -5.06 -23.45
CA ALA A 214 -12.94 -3.74 -22.86
C ALA A 214 -12.21 -2.73 -23.75
N LEU A 215 -10.99 -3.06 -24.20
CA LEU A 215 -10.22 -2.20 -25.11
C LEU A 215 -10.92 -1.96 -26.45
N SER A 216 -11.58 -2.98 -27.01
CA SER A 216 -12.38 -2.84 -28.23
C SER A 216 -13.57 -1.91 -28.00
N ALA A 217 -14.26 -1.99 -26.86
CA ALA A 217 -15.35 -1.08 -26.52
C ALA A 217 -14.86 0.37 -26.38
N VAL A 218 -13.73 0.59 -25.69
CA VAL A 218 -13.10 1.93 -25.59
C VAL A 218 -12.82 2.51 -26.96
N ALA A 219 -12.11 1.78 -27.84
CA ALA A 219 -11.74 2.24 -29.16
C ALA A 219 -12.99 2.55 -30.03
N ARG A 220 -14.00 1.64 -30.03
CA ARG A 220 -15.19 1.78 -30.86
C ARG A 220 -16.16 2.85 -30.39
N THR A 221 -16.12 3.23 -29.11
CA THR A 221 -16.90 4.36 -28.58
C THR A 221 -16.16 5.70 -28.70
N GLY A 222 -14.95 5.72 -29.29
CA GLY A 222 -14.18 6.93 -29.57
C GLY A 222 -13.42 7.48 -28.35
N GLU A 223 -13.07 6.63 -27.38
CA GLU A 223 -12.19 6.94 -26.21
C GLU A 223 -12.66 8.11 -25.32
N ARG A 224 -13.95 8.42 -25.32
CA ARG A 224 -14.55 9.60 -24.66
C ARG A 224 -15.58 9.29 -23.58
N PHE A 225 -15.90 8.01 -23.36
CA PHE A 225 -16.92 7.60 -22.41
C PHE A 225 -16.31 7.05 -21.14
N GLY A 226 -16.99 7.31 -20.01
CA GLY A 226 -16.58 6.78 -18.70
C GLY A 226 -16.90 5.29 -18.54
N VAL A 227 -16.30 4.67 -17.53
CA VAL A 227 -16.35 3.23 -17.25
C VAL A 227 -17.78 2.66 -17.24
N ASN A 228 -18.73 3.33 -16.57
CA ASN A 228 -20.10 2.85 -16.46
C ASN A 228 -20.78 2.71 -17.84
N HIS A 229 -20.55 3.66 -18.75
CA HIS A 229 -21.09 3.57 -20.11
C HIS A 229 -20.46 2.42 -20.89
N LEU A 230 -19.17 2.18 -20.75
CA LEU A 230 -18.48 1.05 -21.38
C LEU A 230 -18.98 -0.29 -20.83
N ILE A 231 -19.24 -0.38 -19.53
CA ILE A 231 -19.87 -1.56 -18.91
C ILE A 231 -21.28 -1.77 -19.50
N ASP A 232 -22.09 -0.71 -19.65
CA ASP A 232 -23.43 -0.82 -20.22
C ASP A 232 -23.38 -1.30 -21.67
N VAL A 233 -22.42 -0.82 -22.49
CA VAL A 233 -22.17 -1.34 -23.85
C VAL A 233 -21.83 -2.82 -23.83
N LEU A 234 -20.85 -3.22 -23.00
CA LEU A 234 -20.39 -4.60 -22.93
C LEU A 234 -21.47 -5.57 -22.41
N LYS A 235 -22.30 -5.12 -21.47
CA LYS A 235 -23.43 -5.89 -20.93
C LYS A 235 -24.68 -5.85 -21.80
N GLY A 236 -24.68 -5.11 -22.92
CA GLY A 236 -25.83 -4.99 -23.80
C GLY A 236 -27.04 -4.29 -23.16
N LYS A 237 -26.80 -3.39 -22.19
CA LYS A 237 -27.88 -2.66 -21.53
C LYS A 237 -28.42 -1.55 -22.41
N GLU A 238 -29.74 -1.52 -22.54
CA GLU A 238 -30.47 -0.48 -23.28
C GLU A 238 -30.68 0.74 -22.38
N THR A 239 -29.82 1.77 -22.54
CA THR A 239 -29.93 3.06 -21.83
C THR A 239 -30.14 4.18 -22.86
N ASP A 240 -30.76 5.29 -22.45
CA ASP A 240 -30.97 6.46 -23.33
C ASP A 240 -29.64 6.92 -23.97
N LYS A 241 -28.54 6.82 -23.23
CA LYS A 241 -27.22 7.20 -23.73
C LYS A 241 -26.67 6.22 -24.78
N ILE A 242 -26.95 4.94 -24.66
CA ILE A 242 -26.60 3.93 -25.66
C ILE A 242 -27.34 4.21 -26.97
N TRP A 243 -28.62 4.51 -26.89
CA TRP A 243 -29.45 4.86 -28.05
C TRP A 243 -29.02 6.21 -28.66
N GLN A 244 -28.76 7.22 -27.87
CA GLN A 244 -28.32 8.55 -28.30
C GLN A 244 -27.05 8.53 -29.16
N PHE A 245 -26.12 7.59 -28.88
CA PHE A 245 -24.85 7.48 -29.58
C PHE A 245 -24.78 6.27 -30.53
N ASP A 246 -25.91 5.61 -30.80
CA ASP A 246 -25.99 4.42 -31.66
C ASP A 246 -25.07 3.25 -31.26
N HIS A 247 -24.70 3.18 -29.98
CA HIS A 247 -23.78 2.16 -29.49
C HIS A 247 -24.40 0.75 -29.41
N HIS A 248 -25.70 0.61 -29.52
CA HIS A 248 -26.41 -0.68 -29.65
C HIS A 248 -26.06 -1.40 -30.94
N HIS A 249 -25.56 -0.71 -31.98
CA HIS A 249 -25.09 -1.30 -33.22
C HIS A 249 -23.63 -1.70 -33.23
N LEU A 250 -22.88 -1.40 -32.17
CA LEU A 250 -21.44 -1.77 -32.07
C LEU A 250 -21.27 -3.29 -31.97
N PRO A 251 -20.28 -3.88 -32.64
CA PRO A 251 -19.96 -5.31 -32.49
C PRO A 251 -19.57 -5.67 -31.03
N THR A 252 -19.31 -4.69 -30.19
CA THR A 252 -18.98 -4.86 -28.75
C THR A 252 -20.21 -4.78 -27.86
N PHE A 253 -21.41 -4.54 -28.40
CA PHE A 253 -22.62 -4.48 -27.61
C PHE A 253 -23.04 -5.88 -27.14
N GLY A 254 -23.15 -6.11 -25.85
CA GLY A 254 -23.58 -7.37 -25.25
C GLY A 254 -22.52 -8.49 -25.21
N VAL A 255 -21.30 -8.28 -25.75
CA VAL A 255 -20.28 -9.35 -25.78
C VAL A 255 -19.76 -9.77 -24.40
N GLY A 256 -19.93 -8.93 -23.40
CA GLY A 256 -19.49 -9.16 -22.02
C GLY A 256 -20.63 -9.57 -21.07
N ASP A 257 -21.80 -9.94 -21.60
CA ASP A 257 -22.96 -10.30 -20.75
C ASP A 257 -22.66 -11.48 -19.80
N ALA A 258 -21.88 -12.45 -20.29
CA ALA A 258 -21.45 -13.61 -19.50
C ALA A 258 -20.38 -13.31 -18.45
N LEU A 259 -19.75 -12.12 -18.47
CA LEU A 259 -18.75 -11.73 -17.48
C LEU A 259 -19.46 -11.23 -16.21
N ASP A 260 -19.08 -11.76 -15.06
CA ASP A 260 -19.64 -11.32 -13.78
C ASP A 260 -19.19 -9.87 -13.43
N ASN A 261 -19.98 -9.19 -12.60
CA ASN A 261 -19.68 -7.80 -12.19
C ASN A 261 -18.68 -7.72 -11.02
N ASN A 262 -17.95 -8.80 -10.73
CA ASN A 262 -17.00 -8.88 -9.61
C ASN A 262 -15.66 -8.22 -9.92
#